data_39e5e93762d921b8ee35920c15aed0f4
#
_entry.id   39e5e93762d921b8ee35920c15aed0f4
#
_cell.length_a   1.000
_cell.length_b   1.000
_cell.length_c   1.000
_cell.angle_alpha   90.00
_cell.angle_beta   90.00
_cell.angle_gamma   90.00
#
_symmetry.space_group_name_H-M   'P 1'
#
loop_
_entity.id
_entity.type
_entity.pdbx_description
1 polymer ?
#
loop_
_entity_poly.entity_id
_entity_poly.type
_entity_poly.pdbx_seq_one_letter_code
_entity_poly.pdbx_strand_id
1 'polypeptide(L)'
;MYKRQFRNSGKATFDSDGNVTTTDGKPWIGGTPFPNPKNGTEVFANATLSWGRHDASLYPVKETDLDADGNITYKYEAVWIEYQATGRVTIDPKPYWPGHEDKLRYQNIIFMKPNDVAGTSFLNIWHYDQRKFPELHGYLPAFKRVRRFPTNQRFEPLIAGNTLYLSDAWAAGDPFLLWGNFKVVHRGPYLAAVADSWTGKDDNWGHTTHGGNENAMFWDTKVQLVPEAIVVEAEPTGFSRAPVGKKRVWFDARTQSPISMVTFDRKGQVFKSVSYTHLTLPTIRL
;
A
#
# COMPACT_ATOMS: atom_id res chain seq x y z
N MET A 1 4.40 -0.71 18.17
CA MET A 1 3.12 -0.98 17.49
C MET A 1 1.99 -1.28 18.48
N TYR A 2 2.10 -2.29 19.34
CA TYR A 2 1.07 -2.68 20.32
C TYR A 2 0.59 -1.55 21.23
N LYS A 3 1.47 -0.67 21.73
CA LYS A 3 1.08 0.45 22.61
C LYS A 3 0.14 1.46 21.96
N ARG A 4 0.24 1.66 20.62
CA ARG A 4 -0.64 2.58 19.88
C ARG A 4 -2.02 2.00 19.66
N GLN A 5 -2.08 0.74 19.24
CA GLN A 5 -3.34 0.01 19.08
C GLN A 5 -4.13 0.02 20.40
N PHE A 6 -3.43 -0.23 21.50
CA PHE A 6 -4.05 -0.27 22.83
C PHE A 6 -4.60 1.10 23.27
N ARG A 7 -3.85 2.20 23.06
CA ARG A 7 -4.27 3.55 23.48
C ARG A 7 -5.54 4.05 22.79
N ASN A 8 -5.75 3.66 21.54
CA ASN A 8 -6.85 4.14 20.73
C ASN A 8 -7.93 3.07 20.51
N SER A 9 -7.77 1.87 21.10
CA SER A 9 -8.73 0.78 20.96
C SER A 9 -10.13 1.22 21.42
N GLY A 10 -11.14 0.89 20.62
CA GLY A 10 -12.54 1.21 20.91
C GLY A 10 -12.96 2.67 20.65
N LYS A 11 -12.05 3.51 20.12
CA LYS A 11 -12.36 4.92 19.80
C LYS A 11 -12.75 5.15 18.34
N ALA A 12 -12.61 4.14 17.49
CA ALA A 12 -12.98 4.23 16.08
C ALA A 12 -14.45 3.86 15.86
N THR A 13 -15.09 4.58 14.97
CA THR A 13 -16.41 4.30 14.43
C THR A 13 -16.46 4.68 12.96
N PHE A 14 -17.54 4.34 12.27
CA PHE A 14 -17.81 4.84 10.93
C PHE A 14 -18.85 5.98 11.02
N ASP A 15 -18.64 7.04 10.25
CA ASP A 15 -19.63 8.08 10.03
C ASP A 15 -20.73 7.64 9.05
N SER A 16 -21.70 8.51 8.78
CA SER A 16 -22.79 8.25 7.83
C SER A 16 -22.31 7.99 6.40
N ASP A 17 -21.12 8.46 6.06
CA ASP A 17 -20.48 8.33 4.75
C ASP A 17 -19.57 7.10 4.64
N GLY A 18 -19.38 6.37 5.74
CA GLY A 18 -18.54 5.19 5.84
C GLY A 18 -17.05 5.50 6.11
N ASN A 19 -16.67 6.73 6.34
CA ASN A 19 -15.32 7.08 6.76
C ASN A 19 -15.11 6.73 8.23
N VAL A 20 -13.88 6.34 8.56
CA VAL A 20 -13.51 6.08 9.95
C VAL A 20 -13.32 7.39 10.70
N THR A 21 -14.01 7.53 11.82
CA THR A 21 -13.87 8.68 12.71
C THR A 21 -13.64 8.23 14.14
N THR A 22 -13.27 9.16 14.99
CA THR A 22 -13.36 9.01 16.44
C THR A 22 -14.82 9.15 16.88
N THR A 23 -15.13 8.76 18.11
CA THR A 23 -16.50 8.83 18.66
C THR A 23 -17.05 10.27 18.73
N ASP A 24 -16.20 11.28 18.67
CA ASP A 24 -16.57 12.71 18.59
C ASP A 24 -16.60 13.25 17.15
N GLY A 25 -16.56 12.36 16.14
CA GLY A 25 -16.72 12.72 14.73
C GLY A 25 -15.47 13.31 14.05
N LYS A 26 -14.33 13.31 14.71
CA LYS A 26 -13.07 13.82 14.13
C LYS A 26 -12.34 12.74 13.33
N PRO A 27 -11.42 13.11 12.43
CA PRO A 27 -10.57 12.15 11.76
C PRO A 27 -9.83 11.24 12.74
N TRP A 28 -9.46 10.03 12.28
CA TRP A 28 -8.78 9.05 13.12
C TRP A 28 -7.46 9.57 13.69
N ILE A 29 -7.24 9.31 14.97
CA ILE A 29 -6.12 9.83 15.77
C ILE A 29 -4.85 8.97 15.72
N GLY A 30 -4.83 7.92 14.89
CA GLY A 30 -3.65 7.10 14.64
C GLY A 30 -3.66 5.71 15.27
N GLY A 31 -2.88 4.83 14.68
CA GLY A 31 -2.87 3.40 14.97
C GLY A 31 -3.94 2.64 14.18
N THR A 32 -4.13 1.36 14.50
CA THR A 32 -5.13 0.52 13.86
C THR A 32 -6.52 0.83 14.42
N PRO A 33 -7.46 1.30 13.60
CA PRO A 33 -8.81 1.68 14.09
C PRO A 33 -9.54 0.53 14.76
N PHE A 34 -9.52 -0.64 14.14
CA PHE A 34 -10.24 -1.85 14.58
C PHE A 34 -9.25 -2.98 14.87
N PRO A 35 -8.67 -3.07 16.09
CA PRO A 35 -7.66 -4.10 16.40
C PRO A 35 -8.17 -5.53 16.24
N ASN A 36 -9.48 -5.74 16.44
CA ASN A 36 -10.16 -7.02 16.26
C ASN A 36 -11.26 -6.86 15.21
N PRO A 37 -10.91 -6.77 13.90
CA PRO A 37 -11.88 -6.46 12.88
C PRO A 37 -12.91 -7.58 12.72
N LYS A 38 -14.18 -7.19 12.66
CA LYS A 38 -15.34 -8.08 12.61
C LYS A 38 -15.78 -8.39 11.18
N ASN A 39 -15.44 -7.53 10.24
CA ASN A 39 -15.85 -7.62 8.84
C ASN A 39 -14.76 -7.11 7.90
N GLY A 40 -14.98 -7.32 6.60
CA GLY A 40 -13.99 -6.95 5.58
C GLY A 40 -13.77 -5.43 5.45
N THR A 41 -14.79 -4.62 5.72
CA THR A 41 -14.69 -3.15 5.71
C THR A 41 -13.70 -2.67 6.78
N GLU A 42 -13.81 -3.19 8.00
CA GLU A 42 -12.88 -2.86 9.09
C GLU A 42 -11.44 -3.28 8.76
N VAL A 43 -11.24 -4.43 8.10
CA VAL A 43 -9.92 -4.88 7.67
C VAL A 43 -9.31 -3.92 6.65
N PHE A 44 -10.07 -3.52 5.64
CA PHE A 44 -9.59 -2.56 4.63
C PHE A 44 -9.38 -1.16 5.21
N ALA A 45 -10.26 -0.70 6.10
CA ALA A 45 -10.09 0.55 6.82
C ALA A 45 -8.80 0.55 7.65
N ASN A 46 -8.51 -0.56 8.36
CA ASN A 46 -7.25 -0.74 9.08
C ASN A 46 -6.05 -0.61 8.15
N ALA A 47 -6.04 -1.34 7.03
CA ALA A 47 -4.93 -1.32 6.08
C ALA A 47 -4.70 0.08 5.52
N THR A 48 -5.77 0.80 5.16
CA THR A 48 -5.65 2.15 4.57
C THR A 48 -5.19 3.18 5.59
N LEU A 49 -5.73 3.18 6.81
CA LEU A 49 -5.47 4.23 7.81
C LEU A 49 -4.24 3.95 8.67
N SER A 50 -3.81 2.70 8.81
CA SER A 50 -2.58 2.35 9.51
C SER A 50 -1.39 2.16 8.57
N TRP A 51 -1.59 2.33 7.30
CA TRP A 51 -0.52 2.31 6.31
C TRP A 51 0.52 3.39 6.61
N GLY A 52 1.78 3.10 6.35
CA GLY A 52 2.84 4.03 6.67
C GLY A 52 3.02 4.20 8.17
N ARG A 53 3.15 3.15 8.92
CA ARG A 53 3.37 3.01 10.38
C ARG A 53 4.18 4.11 11.07
N HIS A 54 4.63 5.09 10.30
CA HIS A 54 5.38 6.27 10.68
C HIS A 54 4.66 7.52 10.18
N ASP A 55 4.80 8.61 10.92
CA ASP A 55 4.20 9.89 10.53
C ASP A 55 4.91 10.50 9.32
N ALA A 56 6.17 10.14 9.12
CA ALA A 56 6.95 10.41 7.92
C ALA A 56 7.84 9.21 7.59
N SER A 57 8.00 8.91 6.32
CA SER A 57 8.81 7.78 5.83
C SER A 57 9.52 8.16 4.55
N LEU A 58 10.72 7.63 4.38
CA LEU A 58 11.49 7.70 3.15
C LEU A 58 11.99 6.29 2.84
N TYR A 59 11.62 5.80 1.66
CA TYR A 59 12.00 4.47 1.19
C TYR A 59 12.78 4.60 -0.12
N PRO A 60 14.03 4.15 -0.19
CA PRO A 60 14.65 3.89 -1.46
C PRO A 60 13.97 2.67 -2.11
N VAL A 61 13.71 2.75 -3.40
CA VAL A 61 13.01 1.73 -4.16
C VAL A 61 13.88 1.32 -5.35
N LYS A 62 14.08 0.02 -5.51
CA LYS A 62 14.54 -0.58 -6.76
C LYS A 62 13.40 -1.39 -7.35
N GLU A 63 13.10 -1.15 -8.59
CA GLU A 63 12.13 -1.89 -9.36
C GLU A 63 12.82 -2.60 -10.50
N THR A 64 12.45 -3.84 -10.73
CA THR A 64 12.94 -4.64 -11.84
C THR A 64 11.75 -5.35 -12.47
N ASP A 65 11.47 -5.03 -13.72
CA ASP A 65 10.45 -5.67 -14.51
C ASP A 65 11.07 -6.79 -15.34
N LEU A 66 10.40 -7.94 -15.36
CA LEU A 66 10.80 -9.13 -16.11
C LEU A 66 9.72 -9.45 -17.14
N ASP A 67 10.13 -9.93 -18.30
CA ASP A 67 9.21 -10.53 -19.26
C ASP A 67 8.83 -11.99 -18.86
N ALA A 68 8.02 -12.63 -19.67
CA ALA A 68 7.57 -14.00 -19.42
C ALA A 68 8.71 -15.04 -19.47
N ASP A 69 9.80 -14.73 -20.15
CA ASP A 69 10.98 -15.58 -20.26
C ASP A 69 12.01 -15.31 -19.14
N GLY A 70 11.72 -14.34 -18.26
CA GLY A 70 12.58 -13.93 -17.15
C GLY A 70 13.66 -12.92 -17.51
N ASN A 71 13.61 -12.33 -18.70
CA ASN A 71 14.55 -11.27 -19.08
C ASN A 71 14.17 -9.96 -18.43
N ILE A 72 15.16 -9.20 -18.00
CA ILE A 72 14.93 -7.87 -17.44
C ILE A 72 14.59 -6.91 -18.57
N THR A 73 13.39 -6.33 -18.51
CA THR A 73 12.91 -5.33 -19.48
C THR A 73 13.18 -3.91 -19.01
N TYR A 74 12.95 -3.63 -17.72
CA TYR A 74 13.19 -2.31 -17.13
C TYR A 74 13.79 -2.42 -15.73
N LYS A 75 14.59 -1.42 -15.37
CA LYS A 75 15.08 -1.21 -14.01
C LYS A 75 14.92 0.25 -13.64
N TYR A 76 14.28 0.50 -12.50
CA TYR A 76 14.13 1.84 -11.96
C TYR A 76 14.73 1.92 -10.56
N GLU A 77 15.35 3.05 -10.24
CA GLU A 77 15.66 3.44 -8.87
C GLU A 77 14.88 4.70 -8.54
N ALA A 78 14.20 4.71 -7.42
CA ALA A 78 13.36 5.81 -6.99
C ALA A 78 13.47 6.04 -5.48
N VAL A 79 13.01 7.19 -5.04
CA VAL A 79 12.78 7.49 -3.63
C VAL A 79 11.30 7.69 -3.43
N TRP A 80 10.72 6.94 -2.49
CA TRP A 80 9.34 7.07 -2.09
C TRP A 80 9.26 7.78 -0.74
N ILE A 81 8.49 8.84 -0.68
CA ILE A 81 8.33 9.68 0.50
C ILE A 81 6.87 9.69 0.89
N GLU A 82 6.59 9.49 2.18
CA GLU A 82 5.25 9.60 2.73
C GLU A 82 5.23 10.53 3.93
N TYR A 83 4.17 11.30 4.05
CA TYR A 83 3.93 12.21 5.15
C TYR A 83 2.45 12.19 5.55
N GLN A 84 2.19 11.80 6.80
CA GLN A 84 0.82 11.72 7.33
C GLN A 84 0.33 13.12 7.72
N ALA A 85 -0.85 13.49 7.25
CA ALA A 85 -1.53 14.72 7.65
C ALA A 85 -2.47 14.48 8.83
N THR A 86 -3.06 13.27 8.91
CA THR A 86 -3.93 12.83 10.00
C THR A 86 -3.42 11.53 10.60
N GLY A 87 -3.89 11.20 11.80
CA GLY A 87 -3.46 9.98 12.49
C GLY A 87 -2.01 10.00 12.97
N ARG A 88 -1.45 11.17 13.17
CA ARG A 88 -0.07 11.38 13.60
C ARG A 88 0.11 11.00 15.06
N VAL A 89 1.21 10.33 15.38
CA VAL A 89 1.42 9.76 16.72
C VAL A 89 2.84 9.96 17.27
N THR A 90 3.82 10.35 16.43
CA THR A 90 5.22 10.52 16.83
C THR A 90 5.73 11.94 16.63
N ILE A 91 5.41 12.55 15.48
CA ILE A 91 5.93 13.87 15.08
C ILE A 91 4.85 14.93 15.34
N ASP A 92 5.20 15.99 16.07
CA ASP A 92 4.30 17.14 16.27
C ASP A 92 4.12 17.95 14.97
N PRO A 93 2.93 18.57 14.82
CA PRO A 93 1.75 18.53 15.67
C PRO A 93 0.99 17.19 15.58
N LYS A 94 0.39 16.78 16.68
CA LYS A 94 -0.41 15.55 16.82
C LYS A 94 -1.80 15.89 17.30
N PRO A 95 -2.82 15.13 16.91
CA PRO A 95 -2.83 14.01 15.94
C PRO A 95 -2.97 14.46 14.49
N TYR A 96 -3.10 15.74 14.24
CA TYR A 96 -3.35 16.34 12.93
C TYR A 96 -2.30 17.40 12.58
N TRP A 97 -2.04 17.54 11.31
CA TRP A 97 -1.33 18.69 10.78
C TRP A 97 -2.32 19.85 10.59
N PRO A 98 -2.21 20.95 11.32
CA PRO A 98 -3.20 22.03 11.31
C PRO A 98 -3.48 22.57 9.91
N GLY A 99 -4.75 22.68 9.55
CA GLY A 99 -5.20 23.12 8.24
C GLY A 99 -5.16 22.02 7.16
N HIS A 100 -4.83 20.78 7.51
CA HIS A 100 -4.78 19.63 6.60
C HIS A 100 -5.59 18.43 7.12
N GLU A 101 -6.56 18.66 7.99
CA GLU A 101 -7.38 17.62 8.60
C GLU A 101 -8.27 16.88 7.57
N ASP A 102 -8.52 17.52 6.43
CA ASP A 102 -9.20 16.93 5.28
C ASP A 102 -8.32 16.04 4.42
N LYS A 103 -7.01 15.97 4.72
CA LYS A 103 -6.03 15.12 4.04
C LYS A 103 -5.63 13.94 4.92
N LEU A 104 -5.51 12.78 4.32
CA LEU A 104 -4.96 11.60 5.01
C LEU A 104 -3.44 11.65 5.01
N ARG A 105 -2.84 11.79 3.81
CA ARG A 105 -1.39 11.79 3.63
C ARG A 105 -0.98 12.39 2.29
N TYR A 106 0.30 12.69 2.21
CA TYR A 106 1.01 13.04 0.99
C TYR A 106 2.00 11.93 0.67
N GLN A 107 2.02 11.48 -0.58
CA GLN A 107 2.98 10.49 -1.07
C GLN A 107 3.67 11.06 -2.30
N ASN A 108 4.98 10.99 -2.33
CA ASN A 108 5.74 11.39 -3.50
C ASN A 108 6.72 10.30 -3.89
N ILE A 109 6.82 10.00 -5.18
CA ILE A 109 7.87 9.16 -5.75
C ILE A 109 8.71 10.03 -6.68
N ILE A 110 10.03 9.93 -6.53
CA ILE A 110 11.01 10.64 -7.34
C ILE A 110 11.89 9.60 -8.00
N PHE A 111 11.89 9.53 -9.32
CA PHE A 111 12.73 8.63 -10.09
C PHE A 111 14.15 9.20 -10.17
N MET A 112 15.13 8.34 -9.85
CA MET A 112 16.55 8.68 -9.84
C MET A 112 17.28 8.07 -11.03
N LYS A 113 16.84 6.89 -11.47
CA LYS A 113 17.39 6.15 -12.62
C LYS A 113 16.30 5.40 -13.36
N PRO A 114 16.52 5.11 -14.66
CA PRO A 114 17.62 5.56 -15.52
C PRO A 114 17.51 7.06 -15.89
N ASN A 115 18.47 7.58 -16.62
CA ASN A 115 18.59 9.02 -16.90
C ASN A 115 17.41 9.62 -17.67
N ASP A 116 16.72 8.84 -18.48
CA ASP A 116 15.55 9.25 -19.26
C ASP A 116 14.33 9.60 -18.38
N VAL A 117 14.23 9.01 -17.18
CA VAL A 117 13.17 9.30 -16.20
C VAL A 117 13.69 10.08 -14.99
N ALA A 118 14.98 10.28 -14.85
CA ALA A 118 15.57 10.94 -13.69
C ALA A 118 15.00 12.33 -13.46
N GLY A 119 14.61 12.61 -12.21
CA GLY A 119 13.94 13.85 -11.81
C GLY A 119 12.43 13.88 -12.08
N THR A 120 11.88 12.88 -12.76
CA THR A 120 10.41 12.71 -12.82
C THR A 120 9.88 12.43 -11.42
N SER A 121 8.83 13.14 -11.01
CA SER A 121 8.22 12.89 -9.72
C SER A 121 6.71 12.94 -9.79
N PHE A 122 6.06 12.16 -8.93
CA PHE A 122 4.61 12.09 -8.83
C PHE A 122 4.17 12.24 -7.38
N LEU A 123 3.40 13.29 -7.12
CA LEU A 123 2.79 13.57 -5.82
C LEU A 123 1.34 13.12 -5.83
N ASN A 124 1.00 12.20 -4.93
CA ASN A 124 -0.36 11.83 -4.60
C ASN A 124 -0.80 12.55 -3.32
N ILE A 125 -1.89 13.28 -3.38
CA ILE A 125 -2.52 13.93 -2.22
C ILE A 125 -3.77 13.13 -1.87
N TRP A 126 -3.71 12.39 -0.78
CA TRP A 126 -4.80 11.54 -0.32
C TRP A 126 -5.77 12.34 0.54
N HIS A 127 -7.05 12.29 0.18
CA HIS A 127 -8.10 12.85 1.02
C HIS A 127 -8.40 11.96 2.20
N TYR A 128 -8.82 12.55 3.32
CA TYR A 128 -9.35 11.79 4.43
C TYR A 128 -10.66 11.10 4.06
N ASP A 129 -11.51 11.77 3.28
CA ASP A 129 -12.72 11.19 2.69
C ASP A 129 -12.36 10.11 1.66
N GLN A 130 -12.53 8.87 2.04
CA GLN A 130 -12.15 7.70 1.26
C GLN A 130 -13.06 7.41 0.05
N ARG A 131 -14.10 8.22 -0.17
CA ARG A 131 -14.92 8.21 -1.40
C ARG A 131 -14.24 9.01 -2.53
N LYS A 132 -13.21 9.78 -2.20
CA LYS A 132 -12.50 10.65 -3.15
C LYS A 132 -11.24 9.98 -3.67
N PHE A 133 -11.00 10.12 -4.98
CA PHE A 133 -9.71 9.75 -5.56
C PHE A 133 -8.61 10.67 -5.04
N PRO A 134 -7.38 10.15 -4.81
CA PRO A 134 -6.24 10.99 -4.54
C PRO A 134 -5.97 11.93 -5.72
N GLU A 135 -5.50 13.13 -5.47
CA GLU A 135 -5.01 14.01 -6.52
C GLU A 135 -3.61 13.56 -6.94
N LEU A 136 -3.38 13.48 -8.25
CA LEU A 136 -2.07 13.11 -8.80
C LEU A 136 -1.47 14.28 -9.57
N HIS A 137 -0.33 14.75 -9.09
CA HIS A 137 0.46 15.80 -9.72
C HIS A 137 1.81 15.23 -10.12
N GLY A 138 2.22 15.43 -11.37
CA GLY A 138 3.51 14.96 -11.86
C GLY A 138 4.37 16.10 -12.36
N TYR A 139 5.62 16.11 -11.95
CA TYR A 139 6.68 16.93 -12.55
C TYR A 139 7.45 16.07 -13.55
N LEU A 140 7.47 16.52 -14.80
CA LEU A 140 8.20 15.89 -15.89
C LEU A 140 9.32 16.82 -16.34
N PRO A 141 10.61 16.46 -16.15
CA PRO A 141 11.75 17.32 -16.46
C PRO A 141 11.76 17.84 -17.89
N ALA A 142 11.37 17.00 -18.85
CA ALA A 142 11.27 17.39 -20.26
C ALA A 142 10.34 18.60 -20.50
N PHE A 143 9.32 18.77 -19.70
CA PHE A 143 8.35 19.88 -19.80
C PHE A 143 8.63 21.00 -18.80
N LYS A 144 9.55 20.81 -17.86
CA LYS A 144 9.91 21.75 -16.77
C LYS A 144 8.71 22.34 -16.03
N ARG A 145 7.63 21.55 -15.87
CA ARG A 145 6.40 21.99 -15.20
C ARG A 145 5.64 20.84 -14.55
N VAL A 146 4.87 21.18 -13.53
CA VAL A 146 3.93 20.26 -12.89
C VAL A 146 2.65 20.17 -13.72
N ARG A 147 2.12 18.98 -13.84
CA ARG A 147 0.81 18.69 -14.45
C ARG A 147 -0.04 17.88 -13.49
N ARG A 148 -1.34 18.13 -13.50
CA ARG A 148 -2.32 17.27 -12.84
C ARG A 148 -2.68 16.13 -13.80
N PHE A 149 -2.67 14.89 -13.27
CA PHE A 149 -3.03 13.70 -14.01
C PHE A 149 -4.43 13.21 -13.61
N PRO A 150 -5.14 12.50 -14.52
CA PRO A 150 -6.36 11.80 -14.16
C PRO A 150 -6.07 10.76 -13.05
N THR A 151 -6.88 10.75 -11.99
CA THR A 151 -6.61 9.93 -10.80
C THR A 151 -7.51 8.71 -10.68
N ASN A 152 -8.50 8.60 -11.54
CA ASN A 152 -9.36 7.42 -11.67
C ASN A 152 -8.74 6.29 -12.51
N GLN A 153 -7.60 6.54 -13.17
CA GLN A 153 -6.84 5.57 -13.97
C GLN A 153 -5.79 4.88 -13.10
N ARG A 154 -6.25 4.09 -12.12
CA ARG A 154 -5.34 3.43 -11.16
C ARG A 154 -4.91 2.03 -11.59
N PHE A 155 -5.46 1.52 -12.68
CA PHE A 155 -5.16 0.21 -13.25
C PHE A 155 -4.31 0.32 -14.52
N GLU A 156 -3.43 1.30 -14.55
CA GLU A 156 -2.49 1.56 -15.64
C GLU A 156 -1.09 1.78 -15.08
N PRO A 157 -0.03 1.50 -15.84
CA PRO A 157 1.34 1.80 -15.44
C PRO A 157 1.52 3.30 -15.15
N LEU A 158 2.25 3.62 -14.08
CA LEU A 158 2.60 5.02 -13.77
C LEU A 158 3.61 5.58 -14.78
N ILE A 159 4.52 4.74 -15.25
CA ILE A 159 5.52 5.03 -16.28
C ILE A 159 5.44 3.95 -17.35
N ALA A 160 5.72 4.32 -18.60
CA ALA A 160 5.76 3.36 -19.70
C ALA A 160 6.76 2.24 -19.42
N GLY A 161 6.32 1.00 -19.63
CA GLY A 161 7.13 -0.21 -19.39
C GLY A 161 7.06 -0.77 -17.97
N ASN A 162 6.49 -0.05 -17.01
CA ASN A 162 6.30 -0.52 -15.66
C ASN A 162 5.09 -1.48 -15.60
N THR A 163 5.24 -2.60 -14.92
CA THR A 163 4.16 -3.57 -14.73
C THR A 163 3.34 -3.31 -13.47
N LEU A 164 3.83 -2.45 -12.57
CA LEU A 164 3.17 -2.07 -11.33
C LEU A 164 2.12 -0.99 -11.59
N TYR A 165 0.88 -1.25 -11.18
CA TYR A 165 -0.19 -0.27 -11.20
C TYR A 165 -0.30 0.44 -9.85
N LEU A 166 -0.84 1.66 -9.85
CA LEU A 166 -1.09 2.39 -8.59
C LEU A 166 -2.00 1.60 -7.63
N SER A 167 -2.95 0.83 -8.18
CA SER A 167 -3.85 -0.02 -7.38
C SER A 167 -3.16 -1.25 -6.80
N ASP A 168 -2.01 -1.66 -7.33
CA ASP A 168 -1.27 -2.83 -6.83
C ASP A 168 -0.37 -2.51 -5.66
N ALA A 169 0.13 -1.27 -5.58
CA ALA A 169 1.24 -0.88 -4.70
C ALA A 169 1.07 -1.34 -3.25
N TRP A 170 -0.17 -1.48 -2.81
CA TRP A 170 -0.44 -1.75 -1.41
C TRP A 170 -1.61 -2.72 -1.15
N ALA A 171 -2.02 -3.56 -2.02
CA ALA A 171 -3.25 -4.34 -1.90
C ALA A 171 -4.51 -3.51 -1.56
N ALA A 172 -4.35 -2.49 -0.74
CA ALA A 172 -5.34 -1.48 -0.36
C ALA A 172 -4.86 -0.08 -0.79
N GLY A 173 -4.11 -0.01 -1.90
CA GLY A 173 -3.53 1.23 -2.42
C GLY A 173 -4.52 2.25 -2.94
N ASP A 174 -5.80 1.90 -3.00
CA ASP A 174 -6.88 2.79 -3.32
C ASP A 174 -7.61 3.22 -2.05
N PRO A 175 -8.31 4.37 -2.05
CA PRO A 175 -9.23 4.70 -0.97
C PRO A 175 -10.23 3.55 -0.78
N PHE A 176 -10.39 3.07 0.45
CA PHE A 176 -11.09 1.81 0.66
C PHE A 176 -12.57 1.88 0.30
N LEU A 177 -13.21 3.06 0.36
CA LEU A 177 -14.62 3.24 -0.03
C LEU A 177 -14.85 3.30 -1.55
N LEU A 178 -13.80 3.30 -2.36
CA LEU A 178 -13.91 3.08 -3.81
C LEU A 178 -13.97 1.58 -4.16
N TRP A 179 -13.75 0.73 -3.17
CA TRP A 179 -14.02 -0.69 -3.19
C TRP A 179 -15.26 -0.96 -2.33
N GLY A 180 -15.96 -2.04 -2.61
CA GLY A 180 -17.17 -2.41 -1.90
C GLY A 180 -17.39 -3.91 -1.87
N ASN A 181 -18.57 -4.34 -1.41
CA ASN A 181 -18.96 -5.75 -1.31
C ASN A 181 -17.91 -6.59 -0.54
N PHE A 182 -17.34 -6.01 0.50
CA PHE A 182 -16.30 -6.63 1.31
C PHE A 182 -16.80 -7.90 1.98
N LYS A 183 -16.10 -9.01 1.73
CA LYS A 183 -16.46 -10.30 2.29
C LYS A 183 -15.24 -10.98 2.88
N VAL A 184 -15.25 -11.29 4.18
CA VAL A 184 -14.27 -12.20 4.77
C VAL A 184 -14.60 -13.61 4.28
N VAL A 185 -13.70 -14.20 3.48
CA VAL A 185 -13.92 -15.50 2.85
C VAL A 185 -13.18 -16.63 3.58
N HIS A 186 -12.14 -16.29 4.33
CA HIS A 186 -11.38 -17.26 5.10
C HIS A 186 -10.62 -16.59 6.24
N ARG A 187 -10.38 -17.37 7.30
CA ARG A 187 -9.39 -17.09 8.36
C ARG A 187 -8.62 -18.37 8.64
N GLY A 188 -7.30 -18.29 8.69
CA GLY A 188 -6.48 -19.45 8.96
C GLY A 188 -5.00 -19.23 8.65
N PRO A 189 -4.18 -20.27 8.80
CA PRO A 189 -2.74 -20.18 8.55
C PRO A 189 -2.45 -19.92 7.07
N TYR A 190 -1.36 -19.18 6.82
CA TYR A 190 -0.92 -18.85 5.48
C TYR A 190 0.61 -18.81 5.38
N LEU A 191 1.16 -19.36 4.31
CA LEU A 191 2.59 -19.28 4.02
C LEU A 191 2.86 -17.96 3.29
N ALA A 192 3.48 -17.01 3.98
CA ALA A 192 3.81 -15.70 3.46
C ALA A 192 5.27 -15.60 3.05
N ALA A 193 5.53 -14.87 1.96
CA ALA A 193 6.89 -14.47 1.62
C ALA A 193 7.43 -13.48 2.66
N VAL A 194 8.68 -13.66 3.08
CA VAL A 194 9.33 -12.77 4.06
C VAL A 194 10.72 -12.37 3.56
N ALA A 195 11.10 -11.12 3.84
CA ALA A 195 12.48 -10.67 3.69
C ALA A 195 13.18 -10.81 5.04
N ASP A 196 14.11 -11.73 5.16
CA ASP A 196 14.85 -11.98 6.38
C ASP A 196 16.23 -11.30 6.40
N SER A 197 16.70 -10.85 5.25
CA SER A 197 18.02 -10.27 5.06
C SER A 197 18.07 -8.75 5.30
N TRP A 198 16.93 -8.09 5.49
CA TRP A 198 16.93 -6.65 5.71
C TRP A 198 17.22 -6.29 7.16
N THR A 199 18.42 -5.83 7.41
CA THR A 199 18.87 -5.43 8.74
C THR A 199 18.68 -3.93 9.00
N GLY A 200 18.46 -3.13 7.97
CA GLY A 200 18.44 -1.67 8.03
C GLY A 200 19.82 -1.04 8.26
N LYS A 201 20.89 -1.84 8.33
CA LYS A 201 22.25 -1.40 8.59
C LYS A 201 23.18 -1.63 7.41
N ASP A 202 22.95 -2.68 6.66
CA ASP A 202 23.79 -3.09 5.57
C ASP A 202 23.20 -2.63 4.23
N ASP A 203 24.04 -2.50 3.24
CA ASP A 203 23.61 -2.30 1.86
C ASP A 203 23.00 -3.60 1.29
N ASN A 204 21.77 -3.87 1.66
CA ASN A 204 21.02 -5.04 1.20
C ASN A 204 20.32 -4.84 -0.14
N TRP A 205 20.61 -3.75 -0.84
CA TRP A 205 20.11 -3.49 -2.17
C TRP A 205 20.53 -4.54 -3.21
N GLY A 206 21.58 -5.29 -2.95
CA GLY A 206 22.09 -6.29 -3.87
C GLY A 206 21.34 -7.62 -3.85
N HIS A 207 20.47 -7.88 -2.88
CA HIS A 207 19.87 -9.19 -2.62
C HIS A 207 18.44 -9.33 -3.13
N THR A 208 18.18 -8.90 -4.34
CA THR A 208 16.80 -8.80 -4.79
C THR A 208 16.40 -9.88 -5.76
N THR A 209 17.33 -10.39 -6.54
CA THR A 209 17.05 -11.43 -7.53
C THR A 209 18.15 -12.47 -7.54
N HIS A 210 17.81 -13.72 -7.69
CA HIS A 210 18.75 -14.78 -8.02
C HIS A 210 18.06 -16.02 -8.58
N GLY A 211 18.86 -17.04 -8.89
CA GLY A 211 18.42 -18.32 -9.41
C GLY A 211 18.19 -18.30 -10.91
N GLY A 212 17.98 -19.49 -11.49
CA GLY A 212 17.75 -19.69 -12.90
C GLY A 212 18.98 -19.48 -13.78
N ASN A 213 18.77 -19.58 -15.06
CA ASN A 213 19.75 -19.27 -16.10
C ASN A 213 19.90 -17.73 -16.19
N GLU A 214 20.89 -17.29 -17.00
CA GLU A 214 21.26 -15.88 -17.15
C GLU A 214 20.07 -14.94 -17.43
N ASN A 215 19.02 -15.42 -18.07
CA ASN A 215 17.81 -14.68 -18.42
C ASN A 215 16.56 -15.10 -17.64
N ALA A 216 16.67 -16.03 -16.69
CA ALA A 216 15.55 -16.50 -15.88
C ALA A 216 15.74 -16.12 -14.43
N MET A 217 15.59 -14.84 -14.12
CA MET A 217 15.71 -14.31 -12.78
C MET A 217 14.40 -14.41 -12.02
N PHE A 218 14.49 -14.67 -10.72
CA PHE A 218 13.36 -14.63 -9.82
C PHE A 218 13.77 -14.05 -8.47
N TRP A 219 12.79 -13.58 -7.72
CA TRP A 219 13.02 -13.04 -6.39
C TRP A 219 13.27 -14.17 -5.40
N ASP A 220 14.40 -14.09 -4.67
CA ASP A 220 14.62 -14.97 -3.53
C ASP A 220 13.87 -14.46 -2.32
N THR A 221 12.92 -15.26 -1.88
CA THR A 221 12.16 -14.96 -0.68
C THR A 221 12.09 -16.21 0.19
N LYS A 222 12.28 -16.05 1.49
CA LYS A 222 11.95 -17.09 2.44
C LYS A 222 10.45 -17.13 2.68
N VAL A 223 9.99 -18.26 3.18
CA VAL A 223 8.58 -18.47 3.50
C VAL A 223 8.43 -18.65 5.00
N GLN A 224 7.48 -17.93 5.59
CA GLN A 224 7.12 -18.03 6.99
C GLN A 224 5.64 -18.35 7.15
N LEU A 225 5.33 -19.22 8.11
CA LEU A 225 3.95 -19.46 8.50
C LEU A 225 3.41 -18.26 9.28
N VAL A 226 2.40 -17.60 8.73
CA VAL A 226 1.55 -16.66 9.44
C VAL A 226 0.45 -17.47 10.12
N PRO A 227 0.35 -17.44 11.45
CA PRO A 227 -0.61 -18.29 12.18
C PRO A 227 -2.06 -18.06 11.81
N GLU A 228 -2.41 -16.81 11.53
CA GLU A 228 -3.74 -16.43 11.05
C GLU A 228 -3.65 -15.30 10.03
N ALA A 229 -4.12 -15.56 8.83
CA ALA A 229 -4.42 -14.55 7.82
C ALA A 229 -5.94 -14.35 7.73
N ILE A 230 -6.35 -13.09 7.60
CA ILE A 230 -7.72 -12.71 7.29
C ILE A 230 -7.79 -12.50 5.79
N VAL A 231 -8.62 -13.30 5.10
CA VAL A 231 -8.77 -13.22 3.65
C VAL A 231 -10.04 -12.47 3.31
N VAL A 232 -9.90 -11.35 2.61
CA VAL A 232 -11.04 -10.50 2.24
C VAL A 232 -11.13 -10.36 0.73
N GLU A 233 -12.31 -10.55 0.19
CA GLU A 233 -12.67 -10.18 -1.17
C GLU A 233 -13.31 -8.79 -1.20
N ALA A 234 -13.04 -8.03 -2.26
CA ALA A 234 -13.62 -6.72 -2.52
C ALA A 234 -13.81 -6.49 -4.02
N GLU A 235 -14.84 -5.73 -4.38
CA GLU A 235 -15.17 -5.37 -5.74
C GLU A 235 -14.91 -3.87 -6.00
N PRO A 236 -14.49 -3.47 -7.22
CA PRO A 236 -14.10 -2.09 -7.53
C PRO A 236 -15.34 -1.20 -7.81
N THR A 237 -16.18 -0.97 -6.81
CA THR A 237 -17.48 -0.30 -6.94
C THR A 237 -17.37 1.17 -7.38
N GLY A 238 -16.26 1.84 -7.04
CA GLY A 238 -15.96 3.21 -7.46
C GLY A 238 -15.23 3.33 -8.81
N PHE A 239 -14.94 2.20 -9.46
CA PHE A 239 -14.14 2.16 -10.70
C PHE A 239 -14.93 1.54 -11.85
N SER A 240 -15.80 2.30 -12.49
CA SER A 240 -16.72 1.80 -13.53
C SER A 240 -16.03 1.12 -14.72
N ARG A 241 -14.77 1.49 -15.01
CA ARG A 241 -13.98 0.97 -16.13
C ARG A 241 -12.80 0.10 -15.72
N ALA A 242 -12.73 -0.33 -14.45
CA ALA A 242 -11.66 -1.21 -14.02
C ALA A 242 -11.61 -2.50 -14.86
N PRO A 243 -10.42 -2.96 -15.28
CA PRO A 243 -10.26 -4.28 -15.90
C PRO A 243 -10.46 -5.40 -14.88
N VAL A 244 -10.33 -5.07 -13.60
CA VAL A 244 -10.50 -5.96 -12.46
C VAL A 244 -11.98 -6.04 -12.08
N GLY A 245 -12.51 -7.24 -11.91
CA GLY A 245 -13.85 -7.49 -11.38
C GLY A 245 -13.87 -7.69 -9.86
N LYS A 246 -12.78 -8.22 -9.32
CA LYS A 246 -12.64 -8.51 -7.89
C LYS A 246 -11.16 -8.59 -7.50
N LYS A 247 -10.85 -8.24 -6.25
CA LYS A 247 -9.58 -8.61 -5.62
C LYS A 247 -9.81 -9.46 -4.38
N ARG A 248 -8.85 -10.33 -4.08
CA ARG A 248 -8.75 -11.11 -2.85
C ARG A 248 -7.43 -10.80 -2.20
N VAL A 249 -7.47 -10.36 -0.94
CA VAL A 249 -6.30 -9.91 -0.20
C VAL A 249 -6.17 -10.70 1.08
N TRP A 250 -4.97 -11.15 1.38
CA TRP A 250 -4.60 -11.80 2.63
C TRP A 250 -3.93 -10.78 3.54
N PHE A 251 -4.44 -10.64 4.74
CA PHE A 251 -3.89 -9.74 5.77
C PHE A 251 -3.41 -10.56 6.96
N ASP A 252 -2.21 -10.30 7.46
CA ASP A 252 -1.75 -10.87 8.73
C ASP A 252 -2.62 -10.31 9.87
N ALA A 253 -3.35 -11.19 10.57
CA ALA A 253 -4.25 -10.77 11.65
C ALA A 253 -3.54 -10.01 12.77
N ARG A 254 -2.24 -10.25 12.99
CA ARG A 254 -1.44 -9.60 14.03
C ARG A 254 -1.04 -8.16 13.68
N THR A 255 -0.72 -7.92 12.42
CA THR A 255 -0.16 -6.64 11.96
C THR A 255 -1.15 -5.82 11.15
N GLN A 256 -2.23 -6.45 10.68
CA GLN A 256 -3.22 -5.89 9.74
C GLN A 256 -2.60 -5.43 8.41
N SER A 257 -1.39 -5.94 8.10
CA SER A 257 -0.69 -5.64 6.84
C SER A 257 -1.08 -6.65 5.78
N PRO A 258 -1.22 -6.22 4.51
CA PRO A 258 -1.39 -7.15 3.40
C PRO A 258 -0.11 -7.98 3.22
N ILE A 259 -0.27 -9.26 2.94
CA ILE A 259 0.82 -10.23 2.69
C ILE A 259 0.73 -10.85 1.30
N SER A 260 -0.46 -10.86 0.72
CA SER A 260 -0.67 -11.32 -0.66
C SER A 260 -1.95 -10.72 -1.23
N MET A 261 -2.01 -10.61 -2.55
CA MET A 261 -3.20 -10.19 -3.27
C MET A 261 -3.31 -10.95 -4.60
N VAL A 262 -4.52 -11.33 -4.95
CA VAL A 262 -4.87 -11.80 -6.29
C VAL A 262 -6.02 -10.95 -6.81
N THR A 263 -5.87 -10.41 -8.01
CA THR A 263 -6.94 -9.73 -8.72
C THR A 263 -7.50 -10.65 -9.79
N PHE A 264 -8.80 -10.57 -10.02
CA PHE A 264 -9.52 -11.33 -11.03
C PHE A 264 -10.11 -10.34 -12.03
N ASP A 265 -10.10 -10.72 -13.29
CA ASP A 265 -10.76 -9.94 -14.35
C ASP A 265 -12.30 -10.00 -14.19
N ARG A 266 -13.01 -9.33 -15.08
CA ARG A 266 -14.49 -9.33 -15.09
C ARG A 266 -15.12 -10.68 -15.45
N LYS A 267 -14.32 -11.62 -15.98
CA LYS A 267 -14.74 -13.00 -16.28
C LYS A 267 -14.41 -13.96 -15.13
N GLY A 268 -13.78 -13.47 -14.07
CA GLY A 268 -13.36 -14.27 -12.92
C GLY A 268 -12.05 -15.03 -13.11
N GLN A 269 -11.30 -14.74 -14.18
CA GLN A 269 -9.97 -15.33 -14.41
C GLN A 269 -8.92 -14.53 -13.62
N VAL A 270 -7.85 -15.19 -13.18
CA VAL A 270 -6.74 -14.51 -12.51
C VAL A 270 -6.13 -13.49 -13.47
N PHE A 271 -6.13 -12.23 -13.05
CA PHE A 271 -5.58 -11.13 -13.81
C PHE A 271 -4.14 -10.80 -13.36
N LYS A 272 -3.91 -10.73 -12.03
CA LYS A 272 -2.61 -10.43 -11.46
C LYS A 272 -2.49 -11.03 -10.06
N SER A 273 -1.29 -11.48 -9.71
CA SER A 273 -0.95 -11.91 -8.36
C SER A 273 0.21 -11.06 -7.83
N VAL A 274 0.12 -10.67 -6.57
CA VAL A 274 1.14 -9.86 -5.87
C VAL A 274 1.44 -10.50 -4.52
N SER A 275 2.72 -10.70 -4.23
CA SER A 275 3.19 -11.08 -2.90
C SER A 275 3.92 -9.91 -2.28
N TYR A 276 3.59 -9.59 -1.03
CA TYR A 276 4.27 -8.56 -0.25
C TYR A 276 5.19 -9.28 0.73
N THR A 277 6.49 -9.02 0.65
CA THR A 277 7.43 -9.57 1.63
C THR A 277 7.09 -9.03 3.00
N HIS A 278 6.75 -9.93 3.90
CA HIS A 278 6.35 -9.60 5.25
C HIS A 278 7.60 -9.30 6.08
N LEU A 279 7.79 -8.03 6.45
CA LEU A 279 8.85 -7.65 7.37
C LEU A 279 8.47 -8.17 8.76
N THR A 280 9.20 -9.16 9.24
CA THR A 280 9.21 -9.46 10.67
C THR A 280 9.84 -8.26 11.38
N LEU A 281 9.01 -7.47 12.05
CA LEU A 281 9.54 -6.41 12.90
C LEU A 281 10.43 -7.07 13.96
N PRO A 282 11.67 -6.60 14.16
CA PRO A 282 12.49 -7.08 15.26
C PRO A 282 11.70 -6.93 16.55
N THR A 283 11.57 -8.01 17.28
CA THR A 283 10.98 -7.98 18.63
C THR A 283 11.96 -7.20 19.49
N ILE A 284 11.72 -5.90 19.67
CA ILE A 284 12.44 -5.14 20.68
C ILE A 284 11.97 -5.71 22.02
N ARG A 285 12.76 -6.60 22.58
CA ARG A 285 12.66 -6.91 24.02
C ARG A 285 13.09 -5.62 24.74
N LEU A 286 12.14 -4.95 25.36
CA LEU A 286 12.39 -3.96 26.38
C LEU A 286 12.64 -4.69 27.70
#